data_4cd9bc69e258e96083b92e56a67a23ba
#
_entry.id   4cd9bc69e258e96083b92e56a67a23ba
#
_cell.length_a   1.000
_cell.length_b   1.000
_cell.length_c   1.000
_cell.angle_alpha   90.00
_cell.angle_beta   90.00
_cell.angle_gamma   90.00
#
_symmetry.space_group_name_H-M   'P 1'
#
loop_
_entity.id
_entity.type
_entity.pdbx_description
1 polymer ?
#
loop_
_entity_poly.entity_id
_entity_poly.type
_entity_poly.pdbx_seq_one_letter_code
_entity_poly.pdbx_strand_id
1 'polypeptide(L)'
;MKFGLNILLLGGLLLSTIQCAKRASPTGGPRDTIAPVLVNASPKMNTVFFDKEEFVLNFNEYITLKDLSKQLIVSPPLNSSQYKVYPVTGASKKVTLKLLDTLMDNTTYTFNFGESITDFNESNPSSYLTYTLSTGATIDSLYIKGRITDAFERETERFISLQLYPIDSTFSDSVIYNQKPLYVTSTLDTTIYRFQNLKAGKYSIIALEDKSGNYFFDQNMDKIGFTENIIELPQDSILDFRLFKERSNFFWDKPYFVNDHHIILAYYGDREEEPFKMVSDVPESFESLVTK
;
A
#
# COMPACT_ATOMS: atom_id res chain seq x y z
N MET A 1 36.74 76.67 12.25
CA MET A 1 37.40 75.32 12.14
C MET A 1 36.86 74.23 12.93
N LYS A 2 36.15 74.39 14.07
CA LYS A 2 35.59 73.31 14.86
C LYS A 2 34.27 72.66 14.31
N PHE A 3 33.52 73.44 13.53
CA PHE A 3 32.23 72.94 12.95
C PHE A 3 32.43 71.94 11.80
N GLY A 4 33.45 72.11 10.98
CA GLY A 4 33.74 71.17 9.88
C GLY A 4 34.28 69.83 10.33
N LEU A 5 35.03 69.83 11.45
CA LEU A 5 35.57 68.57 12.01
C LEU A 5 34.46 67.66 12.62
N ASN A 6 33.45 68.28 13.24
CA ASN A 6 32.31 67.53 13.81
C ASN A 6 31.40 66.92 12.73
N ILE A 7 31.22 67.57 11.59
CA ILE A 7 30.46 67.04 10.43
C ILE A 7 31.20 65.87 9.80
N LEU A 8 32.52 65.95 9.72
CA LEU A 8 33.33 64.85 9.14
C LEU A 8 33.37 63.63 10.06
N LEU A 9 33.39 63.84 11.38
CA LEU A 9 33.30 62.77 12.39
C LEU A 9 31.91 62.12 12.40
N LEU A 10 30.83 62.89 12.24
CA LEU A 10 29.45 62.37 12.17
C LEU A 10 29.22 61.59 10.90
N GLY A 11 29.76 62.03 9.74
CA GLY A 11 29.71 61.33 8.45
C GLY A 11 30.46 60.01 8.46
N GLY A 12 31.62 59.95 9.16
CA GLY A 12 32.41 58.74 9.33
C GLY A 12 31.70 57.70 10.22
N LEU A 13 30.97 58.15 11.23
CA LEU A 13 30.20 57.27 12.11
C LEU A 13 28.98 56.69 11.40
N LEU A 14 28.33 57.44 10.49
CA LEU A 14 27.20 56.96 9.72
C LEU A 14 27.61 55.92 8.65
N LEU A 15 28.81 56.00 8.09
CA LEU A 15 29.30 55.03 7.10
C LEU A 15 29.72 53.69 7.69
N SER A 16 30.03 53.66 9.01
CA SER A 16 30.41 52.40 9.69
C SER A 16 29.22 51.52 10.08
N THR A 17 27.98 51.99 9.92
CA THR A 17 26.77 51.20 10.20
C THR A 17 26.25 50.38 9.04
N ILE A 18 26.81 50.49 7.84
CA ILE A 18 26.41 49.68 6.68
C ILE A 18 27.21 48.36 6.69
N GLN A 19 27.06 47.58 7.72
CA GLN A 19 27.49 46.18 7.69
C GLN A 19 26.34 45.33 7.18
N CYS A 20 26.36 44.96 5.91
CA CYS A 20 25.56 43.87 5.38
C CYS A 20 25.96 42.58 6.10
N ALA A 21 25.24 42.23 7.16
CA ALA A 21 25.34 40.90 7.72
C ALA A 21 24.90 39.90 6.64
N LYS A 22 25.83 39.21 6.02
CA LYS A 22 25.51 38.01 5.22
C LYS A 22 24.88 37.04 6.18
N ARG A 23 23.57 36.81 6.04
CA ARG A 23 22.90 35.65 6.64
C ARG A 23 23.47 34.43 5.94
N ALA A 24 24.52 33.85 6.47
CA ALA A 24 24.91 32.51 6.14
C ALA A 24 23.93 31.59 6.88
N SER A 25 23.03 30.95 6.15
CA SER A 25 22.35 29.77 6.69
C SER A 25 23.43 28.74 6.98
N PRO A 26 23.50 28.18 8.18
CA PRO A 26 24.43 27.09 8.44
C PRO A 26 24.15 26.00 7.41
N THR A 27 25.12 25.70 6.57
CA THR A 27 25.07 24.51 5.71
C THR A 27 25.13 23.34 6.69
N GLY A 28 24.04 22.60 6.80
CA GLY A 28 24.02 21.37 7.60
C GLY A 28 25.15 20.44 7.21
N GLY A 29 25.49 19.51 8.08
CA GLY A 29 26.42 18.42 7.79
C GLY A 29 25.99 17.60 6.56
N PRO A 30 26.75 16.58 6.18
CA PRO A 30 26.34 15.64 5.15
C PRO A 30 24.94 15.08 5.49
N ARG A 31 24.08 14.97 4.48
CA ARG A 31 22.75 14.35 4.64
C ARG A 31 22.92 12.93 5.14
N ASP A 32 22.16 12.55 6.18
CA ASP A 32 22.10 11.16 6.62
C ASP A 32 21.43 10.30 5.53
N THR A 33 22.01 9.16 5.23
CA THR A 33 21.50 8.16 4.28
C THR A 33 21.28 6.81 4.93
N ILE A 34 21.44 6.73 6.26
CA ILE A 34 21.31 5.48 7.01
C ILE A 34 19.86 5.33 7.41
N ALA A 35 19.29 4.16 7.13
CA ALA A 35 17.94 3.83 7.54
C ALA A 35 17.86 3.52 9.04
N PRO A 36 16.70 3.77 9.69
CA PRO A 36 16.50 3.39 11.08
C PRO A 36 16.61 1.87 11.26
N VAL A 37 17.31 1.47 12.31
CA VAL A 37 17.57 0.07 12.63
C VAL A 37 16.71 -0.36 13.82
N LEU A 38 16.03 -1.50 13.68
CA LEU A 38 15.33 -2.14 14.78
C LEU A 38 16.33 -2.63 15.83
N VAL A 39 16.23 -2.09 17.05
CA VAL A 39 17.10 -2.47 18.19
C VAL A 39 16.54 -3.71 18.89
N ASN A 40 15.23 -3.69 19.17
CA ASN A 40 14.54 -4.82 19.79
C ASN A 40 13.03 -4.75 19.55
N ALA A 41 12.37 -5.90 19.76
CA ALA A 41 10.91 -6.01 19.75
C ALA A 41 10.42 -6.62 21.08
N SER A 42 9.24 -6.22 21.51
CA SER A 42 8.60 -6.76 22.72
C SER A 42 7.09 -7.04 22.45
N PRO A 43 6.65 -8.31 22.49
CA PRO A 43 7.47 -9.53 22.60
C PRO A 43 8.52 -9.65 21.50
N LYS A 44 9.48 -10.56 21.66
CA LYS A 44 10.52 -10.80 20.64
C LYS A 44 9.89 -11.27 19.33
N MET A 45 10.58 -11.01 18.21
CA MET A 45 10.20 -11.60 16.93
C MET A 45 10.13 -13.13 17.03
N ASN A 46 9.20 -13.73 16.28
CA ASN A 46 8.93 -15.16 16.27
C ASN A 46 8.46 -15.72 17.63
N THR A 47 7.79 -14.89 18.44
CA THR A 47 7.14 -15.34 19.67
C THR A 47 6.02 -16.31 19.31
N VAL A 48 5.98 -17.45 20.00
CA VAL A 48 4.89 -18.44 19.98
C VAL A 48 3.98 -18.28 21.19
N PHE A 49 2.78 -18.88 21.14
CA PHE A 49 1.74 -18.71 22.18
C PHE A 49 1.51 -17.22 22.50
N PHE A 50 1.44 -16.40 21.45
CA PHE A 50 1.22 -14.96 21.61
C PHE A 50 -0.18 -14.71 22.20
N ASP A 51 -0.20 -14.13 23.39
CA ASP A 51 -1.39 -13.84 24.19
C ASP A 51 -1.54 -12.36 24.56
N LYS A 52 -0.74 -11.48 23.92
CA LYS A 52 -0.72 -10.06 24.21
C LYS A 52 -1.66 -9.27 23.31
N GLU A 53 -2.08 -8.11 23.80
CA GLU A 53 -2.87 -7.17 23.01
C GLU A 53 -2.02 -6.27 22.10
N GLU A 54 -0.70 -6.25 22.28
CA GLU A 54 0.19 -5.39 21.50
C GLU A 54 1.59 -5.95 21.37
N PHE A 55 2.29 -5.45 20.36
CA PHE A 55 3.74 -5.55 20.28
C PHE A 55 4.37 -4.20 19.99
N VAL A 56 5.63 -4.03 20.41
CA VAL A 56 6.40 -2.80 20.30
C VAL A 56 7.71 -3.08 19.58
N LEU A 57 8.03 -2.27 18.59
CA LEU A 57 9.29 -2.27 17.84
C LEU A 57 10.08 -1.03 18.24
N ASN A 58 11.29 -1.17 18.77
CA ASN A 58 12.13 -0.06 19.22
C ASN A 58 13.30 0.15 18.27
N PHE A 59 13.52 1.42 17.89
CA PHE A 59 14.52 1.84 16.90
C PHE A 59 15.66 2.63 17.57
N ASN A 60 16.83 2.64 16.92
CA ASN A 60 18.00 3.40 17.33
C ASN A 60 17.76 4.92 17.29
N GLU A 61 16.88 5.38 16.43
CA GLU A 61 16.59 6.79 16.17
C GLU A 61 15.10 7.12 16.11
N TYR A 62 14.76 8.40 15.92
CA TYR A 62 13.38 8.84 15.75
C TYR A 62 12.88 8.48 14.36
N ILE A 63 11.73 7.80 14.33
CA ILE A 63 11.04 7.38 13.12
C ILE A 63 9.69 8.09 12.98
N THR A 64 9.17 8.09 11.77
CA THR A 64 7.78 8.41 11.45
C THR A 64 7.18 7.33 10.57
N LEU A 65 5.85 7.24 10.54
CA LEU A 65 5.12 6.30 9.68
C LEU A 65 4.55 7.03 8.47
N LYS A 66 4.89 6.55 7.28
CA LYS A 66 4.42 7.10 5.99
C LYS A 66 3.64 6.05 5.21
N ASP A 67 2.54 6.48 4.59
CA ASP A 67 1.72 5.65 3.70
C ASP A 67 1.38 4.26 4.28
N LEU A 68 1.20 4.18 5.61
CA LEU A 68 1.04 2.93 6.34
C LEU A 68 -0.11 2.08 5.79
N SER A 69 -1.21 2.70 5.37
CA SER A 69 -2.37 1.98 4.82
C SER A 69 -2.09 1.22 3.52
N LYS A 70 -1.08 1.65 2.76
CA LYS A 70 -0.63 0.97 1.53
C LYS A 70 0.52 0.01 1.78
N GLN A 71 1.39 0.34 2.73
CA GLN A 71 2.64 -0.36 2.96
C GLN A 71 2.52 -1.52 3.96
N LEU A 72 1.63 -1.40 4.96
CA LEU A 72 1.48 -2.44 5.96
C LEU A 72 0.62 -3.59 5.43
N ILE A 73 1.26 -4.73 5.23
CA ILE A 73 0.60 -5.98 4.86
C ILE A 73 0.56 -6.90 6.07
N VAL A 74 -0.64 -7.27 6.48
CA VAL A 74 -0.86 -8.23 7.58
C VAL A 74 -1.38 -9.54 6.99
N SER A 75 -0.72 -10.64 7.28
CA SER A 75 -1.09 -11.97 6.78
C SER A 75 -1.13 -12.99 7.94
N PRO A 76 -2.26 -13.65 8.17
CA PRO A 76 -3.60 -13.47 7.61
C PRO A 76 -4.13 -12.04 7.71
N PRO A 77 -4.98 -11.59 6.76
CA PRO A 77 -5.42 -10.20 6.72
C PRO A 77 -6.33 -9.85 7.89
N LEU A 78 -6.04 -8.71 8.53
CA LEU A 78 -6.88 -8.09 9.54
C LEU A 78 -7.59 -6.87 8.96
N ASN A 79 -8.81 -6.60 9.41
CA ASN A 79 -9.49 -5.35 9.08
C ASN A 79 -8.81 -4.17 9.79
N SER A 80 -8.83 -2.99 9.19
CA SER A 80 -8.27 -1.76 9.80
C SER A 80 -8.90 -1.39 11.16
N SER A 81 -10.11 -1.90 11.45
CA SER A 81 -10.78 -1.76 12.75
C SER A 81 -10.25 -2.70 13.83
N GLN A 82 -9.51 -3.76 13.46
CA GLN A 82 -9.03 -4.79 14.39
C GLN A 82 -7.64 -4.48 14.96
N TYR A 83 -6.97 -3.43 14.50
CA TYR A 83 -5.69 -2.99 15.04
C TYR A 83 -5.48 -1.48 14.92
N LYS A 84 -4.54 -0.96 15.70
CA LYS A 84 -4.04 0.43 15.60
C LYS A 84 -2.53 0.44 15.66
N VAL A 85 -1.93 1.34 14.89
CA VAL A 85 -0.47 1.52 14.85
C VAL A 85 -0.12 2.93 15.32
N TYR A 86 0.88 3.03 16.16
CA TYR A 86 1.41 4.27 16.70
C TYR A 86 2.91 4.41 16.40
N PRO A 87 3.41 5.63 16.17
CA PRO A 87 2.71 6.92 16.29
C PRO A 87 1.74 7.14 15.13
N VAL A 88 0.58 7.75 15.39
CA VAL A 88 -0.34 8.17 14.32
C VAL A 88 0.24 9.38 13.58
N THR A 89 0.91 10.26 14.30
CA THR A 89 1.58 11.45 13.78
C THR A 89 2.84 11.74 14.60
N GLY A 90 3.76 12.52 14.01
CA GLY A 90 5.00 12.96 14.67
C GLY A 90 6.08 11.89 14.72
N ALA A 91 7.09 12.14 15.53
CA ALA A 91 8.27 11.30 15.66
C ALA A 91 8.25 10.45 16.94
N SER A 92 8.73 9.22 16.86
CA SER A 92 8.87 8.31 18.01
C SER A 92 10.09 7.41 17.80
N LYS A 93 10.70 6.92 18.88
CA LYS A 93 11.71 5.85 18.78
C LYS A 93 11.09 4.45 18.78
N LYS A 94 9.76 4.36 18.78
CA LYS A 94 9.06 3.08 18.81
C LYS A 94 7.84 3.09 17.91
N VAL A 95 7.54 1.95 17.31
CA VAL A 95 6.26 1.62 16.69
C VAL A 95 5.53 0.66 17.63
N THR A 96 4.28 0.96 17.95
CA THR A 96 3.40 0.08 18.72
C THR A 96 2.24 -0.34 17.83
N LEU A 97 2.04 -1.63 17.64
CA LEU A 97 0.82 -2.15 17.03
C LEU A 97 -0.04 -2.77 18.13
N LYS A 98 -1.21 -2.18 18.32
CA LYS A 98 -2.20 -2.65 19.28
C LYS A 98 -3.30 -3.40 18.55
N LEU A 99 -3.53 -4.65 18.96
CA LEU A 99 -4.64 -5.48 18.49
C LEU A 99 -5.91 -5.10 19.28
N LEU A 100 -7.01 -4.97 18.57
CA LEU A 100 -8.31 -4.60 19.13
C LEU A 100 -9.31 -5.77 19.10
N ASP A 101 -8.89 -6.88 18.52
CA ASP A 101 -9.69 -8.08 18.37
C ASP A 101 -8.81 -9.32 18.56
N THR A 102 -9.44 -10.45 18.77
CA THR A 102 -8.75 -11.73 19.00
C THR A 102 -8.21 -12.27 17.66
N LEU A 103 -6.96 -12.70 17.68
CA LEU A 103 -6.33 -13.40 16.55
C LEU A 103 -6.86 -14.84 16.47
N MET A 104 -6.81 -15.44 15.27
CA MET A 104 -7.16 -16.85 15.07
C MET A 104 -6.20 -17.75 15.85
N ASP A 105 -6.73 -18.83 16.42
CA ASP A 105 -5.93 -19.81 17.14
C ASP A 105 -4.99 -20.58 16.22
N ASN A 106 -3.86 -21.05 16.76
CA ASN A 106 -2.86 -21.85 16.08
C ASN A 106 -2.44 -21.28 14.72
N THR A 107 -2.27 -19.95 14.64
CA THR A 107 -2.02 -19.23 13.40
C THR A 107 -0.77 -18.38 13.50
N THR A 108 0.08 -18.44 12.48
CA THR A 108 1.23 -17.54 12.33
C THR A 108 0.80 -16.27 11.62
N TYR A 109 1.02 -15.13 12.26
CA TYR A 109 0.78 -13.81 11.70
C TYR A 109 2.08 -13.12 11.31
N THR A 110 2.07 -12.50 10.17
CA THR A 110 3.18 -11.72 9.62
C THR A 110 2.73 -10.29 9.38
N PHE A 111 3.44 -9.32 9.96
CA PHE A 111 3.23 -7.88 9.78
C PHE A 111 4.41 -7.34 9.00
N ASN A 112 4.24 -7.13 7.70
CA ASN A 112 5.26 -6.52 6.84
C ASN A 112 4.96 -5.02 6.71
N PHE A 113 5.87 -4.19 7.20
CA PHE A 113 5.73 -2.73 7.20
C PHE A 113 6.14 -2.08 5.87
N GLY A 114 6.62 -2.86 4.89
CA GLY A 114 7.10 -2.31 3.63
C GLY A 114 8.14 -1.22 3.84
N GLU A 115 7.94 -0.07 3.24
CA GLU A 115 8.76 1.14 3.41
C GLU A 115 8.11 2.22 4.29
N SER A 116 7.08 1.85 5.07
CA SER A 116 6.33 2.81 5.89
C SER A 116 7.13 3.39 7.05
N ILE A 117 8.10 2.65 7.59
CA ILE A 117 8.91 3.12 8.73
C ILE A 117 10.12 3.88 8.18
N THR A 118 10.13 5.20 8.35
CA THR A 118 11.22 6.06 7.85
C THR A 118 11.84 6.84 8.99
N ASP A 119 13.13 7.23 8.87
CA ASP A 119 13.67 8.21 9.79
C ASP A 119 12.89 9.53 9.71
N PHE A 120 12.92 10.28 10.80
CA PHE A 120 12.11 11.48 10.92
C PHE A 120 12.65 12.66 10.10
N ASN A 121 13.96 12.77 9.93
CA ASN A 121 14.58 13.93 9.31
C ASN A 121 14.68 13.82 7.80
N GLU A 122 15.33 12.78 7.29
CA GLU A 122 15.65 12.57 5.87
C GLU A 122 14.70 11.66 5.14
N SER A 123 13.89 10.89 5.90
CA SER A 123 12.92 9.93 5.36
C SER A 123 13.53 8.70 4.70
N ASN A 124 14.69 8.26 5.15
CA ASN A 124 15.28 6.99 4.72
C ASN A 124 14.43 5.82 5.25
N PRO A 125 13.93 4.91 4.40
CA PRO A 125 13.05 3.83 4.85
C PRO A 125 13.83 2.68 5.49
N SER A 126 13.29 2.12 6.58
CA SER A 126 13.67 0.80 7.10
C SER A 126 12.95 -0.26 6.27
N SER A 127 13.53 -0.59 5.10
CA SER A 127 12.84 -1.33 4.04
C SER A 127 12.46 -2.75 4.46
N TYR A 128 11.20 -3.09 4.23
CA TYR A 128 10.62 -4.44 4.34
C TYR A 128 10.77 -5.08 5.72
N LEU A 129 10.77 -4.27 6.78
CA LEU A 129 10.75 -4.78 8.14
C LEU A 129 9.50 -5.65 8.36
N THR A 130 9.74 -6.89 8.77
CA THR A 130 8.67 -7.86 9.03
C THR A 130 8.73 -8.31 10.48
N TYR A 131 7.58 -8.24 11.18
CA TYR A 131 7.40 -8.82 12.50
C TYR A 131 6.50 -10.04 12.41
N THR A 132 6.93 -11.16 13.00
CA THR A 132 6.20 -12.43 12.97
C THR A 132 5.90 -12.88 14.39
N LEU A 133 4.70 -13.40 14.60
CA LEU A 133 4.24 -14.04 15.83
C LEU A 133 3.36 -15.26 15.50
N SER A 134 3.14 -16.13 16.46
CA SER A 134 2.17 -17.21 16.36
C SER A 134 1.34 -17.32 17.62
N THR A 135 0.02 -17.51 17.47
CA THR A 135 -0.88 -17.87 18.57
C THR A 135 -0.77 -19.35 18.96
N GLY A 136 -0.16 -20.17 18.09
CA GLY A 136 0.14 -21.58 18.32
C GLY A 136 1.53 -21.85 18.88
N ALA A 137 1.88 -23.12 18.93
CA ALA A 137 3.16 -23.61 19.47
C ALA A 137 4.34 -23.44 18.51
N THR A 138 4.10 -23.19 17.24
CA THR A 138 5.11 -23.15 16.19
C THR A 138 4.92 -21.94 15.28
N ILE A 139 6.00 -21.49 14.67
CA ILE A 139 5.97 -20.56 13.54
C ILE A 139 5.99 -21.39 12.25
N ASP A 140 5.02 -21.16 11.38
CA ASP A 140 4.99 -21.78 10.05
C ASP A 140 6.16 -21.25 9.22
N SER A 141 6.71 -22.06 8.30
CA SER A 141 7.99 -21.72 7.63
C SER A 141 7.97 -21.87 6.11
N LEU A 142 6.86 -22.34 5.54
CA LEU A 142 6.76 -22.50 4.09
C LEU A 142 6.59 -21.14 3.40
N TYR A 143 6.94 -21.07 2.13
CA TYR A 143 6.89 -19.84 1.35
C TYR A 143 6.52 -20.12 -0.11
N ILE A 144 6.00 -19.09 -0.76
CA ILE A 144 5.81 -19.00 -2.21
C ILE A 144 6.39 -17.67 -2.66
N LYS A 145 7.09 -17.64 -3.79
CA LYS A 145 7.64 -16.42 -4.38
C LYS A 145 7.47 -16.44 -5.89
N GLY A 146 7.55 -15.28 -6.51
CA GLY A 146 7.49 -15.18 -7.96
C GLY A 146 7.49 -13.74 -8.43
N ARG A 147 7.15 -13.58 -9.69
CA ARG A 147 7.08 -12.29 -10.36
C ARG A 147 5.70 -12.08 -10.96
N ILE A 148 5.29 -10.83 -10.99
CA ILE A 148 4.09 -10.36 -11.68
C ILE A 148 4.50 -9.59 -12.92
N THR A 149 3.80 -9.83 -14.02
CA THR A 149 3.89 -9.06 -15.26
C THR A 149 2.48 -8.72 -15.73
N ASP A 150 2.34 -7.68 -16.54
CA ASP A 150 1.09 -7.37 -17.21
C ASP A 150 1.03 -8.09 -18.59
N ALA A 151 -0.14 -8.51 -19.01
CA ALA A 151 -0.32 -9.21 -20.29
C ALA A 151 -0.28 -8.26 -21.50
N PHE A 152 -0.64 -7.01 -21.30
CA PHE A 152 -0.79 -6.01 -22.36
C PHE A 152 0.14 -4.81 -22.19
N GLU A 153 0.39 -4.40 -20.94
CA GLU A 153 1.20 -3.25 -20.63
C GLU A 153 2.68 -3.62 -20.46
N ARG A 154 3.55 -2.73 -20.90
CA ARG A 154 5.00 -2.94 -20.81
C ARG A 154 5.52 -2.83 -19.37
N GLU A 155 4.87 -1.99 -18.58
CA GLU A 155 5.17 -1.80 -17.17
C GLU A 155 4.04 -2.39 -16.33
N THR A 156 4.41 -3.10 -15.29
CA THR A 156 3.45 -3.66 -14.33
C THR A 156 3.20 -2.65 -13.23
N GLU A 157 1.94 -2.48 -12.85
CA GLU A 157 1.57 -1.67 -11.69
C GLU A 157 2.23 -2.18 -10.41
N ARG A 158 2.36 -1.27 -9.45
CA ARG A 158 2.91 -1.56 -8.11
C ARG A 158 1.76 -1.94 -7.16
N PHE A 159 2.12 -2.49 -6.01
CA PHE A 159 1.17 -2.88 -4.96
C PHE A 159 0.14 -3.93 -5.41
N ILE A 160 0.55 -4.85 -6.27
CA ILE A 160 -0.29 -5.98 -6.64
C ILE A 160 -0.46 -6.87 -5.42
N SER A 161 -1.71 -7.14 -5.05
CA SER A 161 -2.09 -8.04 -3.97
C SER A 161 -2.01 -9.49 -4.45
N LEU A 162 -1.31 -10.34 -3.72
CA LEU A 162 -1.30 -11.79 -3.92
C LEU A 162 -2.10 -12.42 -2.78
N GLN A 163 -3.01 -13.30 -3.12
CA GLN A 163 -4.02 -13.85 -2.24
C GLN A 163 -4.01 -15.37 -2.31
N LEU A 164 -3.99 -16.04 -1.16
CA LEU A 164 -4.10 -17.50 -1.06
C LEU A 164 -5.39 -17.89 -0.38
N TYR A 165 -6.14 -18.73 -1.08
CA TYR A 165 -7.38 -19.33 -0.59
C TYR A 165 -7.15 -20.82 -0.33
N PRO A 166 -7.47 -21.35 0.85
CA PRO A 166 -7.36 -22.77 1.10
C PRO A 166 -8.38 -23.54 0.26
N ILE A 167 -7.96 -24.69 -0.28
CA ILE A 167 -8.85 -25.57 -1.01
C ILE A 167 -9.32 -26.67 -0.04
N ASP A 168 -10.56 -26.51 0.41
CA ASP A 168 -11.28 -27.46 1.23
C ASP A 168 -12.63 -27.83 0.58
N SER A 169 -13.50 -28.53 1.32
CA SER A 169 -14.81 -28.93 0.81
C SER A 169 -15.78 -27.78 0.53
N THR A 170 -15.46 -26.57 0.96
CA THR A 170 -16.29 -25.36 0.78
C THR A 170 -15.75 -24.44 -0.31
N PHE A 171 -14.59 -24.75 -0.87
CA PHE A 171 -13.96 -23.94 -1.90
C PHE A 171 -14.81 -23.89 -3.18
N SER A 172 -14.95 -22.71 -3.72
CA SER A 172 -15.49 -22.47 -5.07
C SER A 172 -14.80 -21.28 -5.70
N ASP A 173 -14.80 -21.17 -7.01
CA ASP A 173 -14.14 -20.05 -7.74
C ASP A 173 -14.73 -18.67 -7.39
N SER A 174 -15.94 -18.66 -6.80
CA SER A 174 -16.60 -17.43 -6.34
C SER A 174 -16.00 -16.84 -5.05
N VAL A 175 -15.06 -17.50 -4.40
CA VAL A 175 -14.42 -17.01 -3.15
C VAL A 175 -13.80 -15.61 -3.34
N ILE A 176 -13.27 -15.31 -4.54
CA ILE A 176 -12.65 -14.03 -4.87
C ILE A 176 -13.60 -12.84 -4.78
N TYR A 177 -14.91 -13.06 -4.83
CA TYR A 177 -15.94 -12.02 -4.75
C TYR A 177 -16.52 -11.82 -3.35
N ASN A 178 -16.43 -12.82 -2.47
CA ASN A 178 -17.23 -12.84 -1.24
C ASN A 178 -16.49 -13.32 0.02
N GLN A 179 -15.26 -13.80 -0.11
CA GLN A 179 -14.46 -14.26 1.01
C GLN A 179 -13.09 -13.60 1.01
N LYS A 180 -12.60 -13.27 2.20
CA LYS A 180 -11.21 -12.82 2.33
C LYS A 180 -10.24 -13.99 2.20
N PRO A 181 -9.08 -13.77 1.59
CA PRO A 181 -8.05 -14.82 1.51
C PRO A 181 -7.54 -15.20 2.91
N LEU A 182 -7.03 -16.43 3.04
CA LEU A 182 -6.36 -16.87 4.27
C LEU A 182 -4.99 -16.18 4.42
N TYR A 183 -4.23 -16.05 3.35
CA TYR A 183 -2.94 -15.36 3.37
C TYR A 183 -2.88 -14.30 2.27
N VAL A 184 -2.20 -13.21 2.58
CA VAL A 184 -1.95 -12.12 1.63
C VAL A 184 -0.49 -11.70 1.65
N THR A 185 -0.02 -11.24 0.51
CA THR A 185 1.22 -10.48 0.37
C THR A 185 1.06 -9.44 -0.74
N SER A 186 2.05 -8.61 -0.96
CA SER A 186 2.04 -7.62 -2.03
C SER A 186 3.39 -7.56 -2.71
N THR A 187 3.41 -7.11 -3.96
CA THR A 187 4.65 -6.74 -4.65
C THR A 187 5.25 -5.46 -4.07
N LEU A 188 4.46 -4.68 -3.30
CA LEU A 188 4.85 -3.35 -2.83
C LEU A 188 5.37 -2.48 -3.99
N ASP A 189 6.56 -1.93 -3.87
CA ASP A 189 7.18 -1.05 -4.89
C ASP A 189 7.93 -1.80 -6.00
N THR A 190 7.81 -3.13 -6.06
CA THR A 190 8.48 -3.99 -7.04
C THR A 190 7.50 -4.81 -7.87
N THR A 191 8.00 -5.70 -8.72
CA THR A 191 7.21 -6.71 -9.43
C THR A 191 7.41 -8.12 -8.86
N ILE A 192 8.17 -8.25 -7.78
CA ILE A 192 8.46 -9.52 -7.12
C ILE A 192 7.60 -9.62 -5.87
N TYR A 193 7.04 -10.79 -5.62
CA TYR A 193 6.28 -11.07 -4.41
C TYR A 193 6.87 -12.23 -3.63
N ARG A 194 6.56 -12.28 -2.33
CA ARG A 194 6.92 -13.40 -1.47
C ARG A 194 5.90 -13.57 -0.35
N PHE A 195 5.22 -14.71 -0.35
CA PHE A 195 4.56 -15.21 0.85
C PHE A 195 5.58 -15.85 1.77
N GLN A 196 5.39 -15.69 3.07
CA GLN A 196 6.20 -16.31 4.11
C GLN A 196 5.28 -16.88 5.18
N ASN A 197 5.82 -17.79 5.98
CA ASN A 197 5.14 -18.34 7.15
C ASN A 197 3.80 -19.01 6.82
N LEU A 198 3.80 -19.78 5.72
CA LEU A 198 2.63 -20.53 5.27
C LEU A 198 2.58 -21.91 5.91
N LYS A 199 1.38 -22.41 6.18
CA LYS A 199 1.11 -23.80 6.54
C LYS A 199 1.17 -24.72 5.33
N ALA A 200 1.49 -25.98 5.57
CA ALA A 200 1.28 -27.03 4.57
C ALA A 200 -0.21 -27.16 4.25
N GLY A 201 -0.53 -27.35 2.98
CA GLY A 201 -1.92 -27.43 2.52
C GLY A 201 -2.06 -27.22 1.03
N LYS A 202 -3.31 -27.26 0.56
CA LYS A 202 -3.68 -26.99 -0.83
C LYS A 202 -4.29 -25.61 -0.94
N TYR A 203 -3.83 -24.84 -1.92
CA TYR A 203 -4.23 -23.44 -2.10
C TYR A 203 -4.53 -23.12 -3.55
N SER A 204 -5.51 -22.24 -3.75
CA SER A 204 -5.66 -21.44 -4.96
C SER A 204 -4.94 -20.10 -4.74
N ILE A 205 -4.20 -19.63 -5.73
CA ILE A 205 -3.47 -18.37 -5.67
C ILE A 205 -3.98 -17.40 -6.73
N ILE A 206 -4.25 -16.18 -6.31
CA ILE A 206 -4.75 -15.09 -7.16
C ILE A 206 -3.83 -13.89 -6.99
N ALA A 207 -3.46 -13.27 -8.12
CA ALA A 207 -2.84 -11.95 -8.14
C ALA A 207 -3.92 -10.93 -8.52
N LEU A 208 -4.03 -9.84 -7.77
CA LEU A 208 -5.09 -8.84 -7.94
C LEU A 208 -4.51 -7.44 -7.90
N GLU A 209 -4.74 -6.65 -8.95
CA GLU A 209 -4.57 -5.20 -8.90
C GLU A 209 -5.80 -4.59 -8.22
N ASP A 210 -5.85 -4.73 -6.89
CA ASP A 210 -6.97 -4.33 -6.05
C ASP A 210 -7.03 -2.81 -5.89
N LYS A 211 -7.81 -2.14 -6.73
CA LYS A 211 -7.98 -0.68 -6.71
C LYS A 211 -8.71 -0.18 -5.45
N SER A 212 -9.54 -1.01 -4.86
CA SER A 212 -10.34 -0.69 -3.68
C SER A 212 -9.62 -0.98 -2.35
N GLY A 213 -8.58 -1.82 -2.36
CA GLY A 213 -7.85 -2.26 -1.17
C GLY A 213 -8.69 -3.13 -0.24
N ASN A 214 -9.65 -3.88 -0.78
CA ASN A 214 -10.63 -4.64 0.00
C ASN A 214 -10.44 -6.16 -0.06
N TYR A 215 -9.51 -6.64 -0.90
CA TYR A 215 -9.22 -8.05 -1.20
C TYR A 215 -10.32 -8.78 -1.98
N PHE A 216 -11.29 -8.09 -2.54
CA PHE A 216 -12.33 -8.66 -3.40
C PHE A 216 -12.11 -8.23 -4.84
N PHE A 217 -12.35 -9.14 -5.78
CA PHE A 217 -12.22 -8.83 -7.19
C PHE A 217 -13.43 -8.06 -7.71
N ASP A 218 -13.17 -6.87 -8.30
CA ASP A 218 -14.13 -6.08 -9.05
C ASP A 218 -13.77 -6.14 -10.55
N GLN A 219 -14.56 -6.90 -11.32
CA GLN A 219 -14.37 -7.08 -12.76
C GLN A 219 -14.26 -5.76 -13.54
N ASN A 220 -14.95 -4.71 -13.08
CA ASN A 220 -14.96 -3.43 -13.78
C ASN A 220 -13.69 -2.59 -13.53
N MET A 221 -13.07 -2.76 -12.37
CA MET A 221 -11.97 -1.91 -11.94
C MET A 221 -10.61 -2.63 -11.94
N ASP A 222 -10.58 -3.89 -11.53
CA ASP A 222 -9.37 -4.60 -11.21
C ASP A 222 -8.80 -5.38 -12.41
N LYS A 223 -7.48 -5.64 -12.38
CA LYS A 223 -6.84 -6.67 -13.18
C LYS A 223 -6.60 -7.89 -12.31
N ILE A 224 -6.69 -9.08 -12.90
CA ILE A 224 -6.53 -10.35 -12.21
C ILE A 224 -5.47 -11.22 -12.91
N GLY A 225 -4.79 -12.04 -12.13
CA GLY A 225 -3.93 -13.11 -12.62
C GLY A 225 -4.11 -14.34 -11.75
N PHE A 226 -4.20 -15.51 -12.35
CA PHE A 226 -4.39 -16.76 -11.62
C PHE A 226 -3.67 -17.93 -12.31
N THR A 227 -3.62 -19.06 -11.63
CA THR A 227 -3.21 -20.34 -12.20
C THR A 227 -4.32 -21.36 -12.01
N GLU A 228 -4.54 -22.19 -13.04
CA GLU A 228 -5.49 -23.30 -12.95
C GLU A 228 -5.01 -24.43 -12.03
N ASN A 229 -3.70 -24.47 -11.77
CA ASN A 229 -3.11 -25.49 -10.92
C ASN A 229 -3.34 -25.20 -9.44
N ILE A 230 -3.76 -26.21 -8.71
CA ILE A 230 -3.78 -26.19 -7.24
C ILE A 230 -2.33 -26.22 -6.75
N ILE A 231 -2.02 -25.32 -5.83
CA ILE A 231 -0.71 -25.25 -5.19
C ILE A 231 -0.74 -26.16 -3.95
N GLU A 232 0.15 -27.13 -3.90
CA GLU A 232 0.29 -28.01 -2.74
C GLU A 232 1.64 -27.77 -2.05
N LEU A 233 1.61 -27.26 -0.81
CA LEU A 233 2.79 -27.03 -0.01
C LEU A 233 3.07 -28.23 0.91
N PRO A 234 4.37 -28.65 1.07
CA PRO A 234 5.58 -28.07 0.48
C PRO A 234 5.89 -28.65 -0.91
N GLN A 235 5.86 -27.85 -1.92
CA GLN A 235 6.33 -28.15 -3.29
C GLN A 235 7.12 -26.97 -3.84
N ASP A 236 7.37 -26.97 -5.16
CA ASP A 236 8.04 -25.86 -5.81
C ASP A 236 7.31 -24.54 -5.54
N SER A 237 8.07 -23.59 -5.03
CA SER A 237 7.56 -22.36 -4.48
C SER A 237 7.83 -21.16 -5.39
N ILE A 238 7.99 -21.36 -6.70
CA ILE A 238 8.23 -20.29 -7.68
C ILE A 238 7.10 -20.28 -8.70
N LEU A 239 6.32 -19.20 -8.68
CA LEU A 239 5.13 -19.03 -9.51
C LEU A 239 5.08 -17.61 -10.07
N ASP A 240 5.07 -17.48 -11.38
CA ASP A 240 4.95 -16.19 -12.06
C ASP A 240 3.52 -16.02 -12.59
N PHE A 241 2.99 -14.81 -12.51
CA PHE A 241 1.65 -14.48 -12.97
C PHE A 241 1.69 -13.38 -14.01
N ARG A 242 0.67 -13.40 -14.88
CA ARG A 242 0.34 -12.29 -15.76
C ARG A 242 -1.00 -11.73 -15.38
N LEU A 243 -1.03 -10.44 -15.14
CA LEU A 243 -2.28 -9.71 -14.93
C LEU A 243 -2.93 -9.43 -16.27
N PHE A 244 -4.22 -9.56 -16.31
CA PHE A 244 -5.06 -9.15 -17.41
C PHE A 244 -6.34 -8.53 -16.86
N LYS A 245 -6.96 -7.67 -17.64
CA LYS A 245 -8.29 -7.17 -17.33
C LYS A 245 -9.33 -8.02 -18.04
N GLU A 246 -10.28 -8.54 -17.27
CA GLU A 246 -11.43 -9.21 -17.88
C GLU A 246 -12.27 -8.20 -18.67
N ARG A 247 -12.83 -8.65 -19.78
CA ARG A 247 -13.84 -7.86 -20.49
C ARG A 247 -15.11 -7.91 -19.68
N SER A 248 -15.50 -6.76 -19.13
CA SER A 248 -16.81 -6.66 -18.51
C SER A 248 -17.92 -6.74 -19.58
N ASN A 249 -19.02 -7.39 -19.24
CA ASN A 249 -20.21 -7.32 -20.06
C ASN A 249 -20.62 -5.85 -20.23
N PHE A 250 -21.10 -5.51 -21.41
CA PHE A 250 -21.63 -4.18 -21.66
C PHE A 250 -22.84 -3.91 -20.78
N PHE A 251 -22.81 -2.82 -20.02
CA PHE A 251 -23.96 -2.34 -19.29
C PHE A 251 -23.92 -0.81 -19.13
N TRP A 252 -25.09 -0.23 -19.01
CA TRP A 252 -25.27 1.19 -18.78
C TRP A 252 -25.27 1.50 -17.30
N ASP A 253 -24.58 2.58 -16.92
CA ASP A 253 -24.72 3.16 -15.60
C ASP A 253 -25.95 4.10 -15.57
N LYS A 254 -26.34 4.52 -14.38
CA LYS A 254 -27.47 5.46 -14.22
C LYS A 254 -27.11 6.81 -14.84
N PRO A 255 -27.98 7.36 -15.69
CA PRO A 255 -27.75 8.70 -16.22
C PRO A 255 -27.80 9.74 -15.09
N TYR A 256 -26.95 10.74 -15.19
CA TYR A 256 -26.99 11.87 -14.27
C TYR A 256 -26.81 13.21 -14.99
N PHE A 257 -27.45 14.24 -14.44
CA PHE A 257 -27.32 15.60 -14.94
C PHE A 257 -26.05 16.25 -14.40
N VAL A 258 -25.25 16.80 -15.29
CA VAL A 258 -24.09 17.64 -14.91
C VAL A 258 -24.56 19.08 -14.70
N ASN A 259 -25.52 19.52 -15.50
CA ASN A 259 -26.19 20.82 -15.42
C ASN A 259 -27.52 20.72 -16.18
N ASP A 260 -28.24 21.84 -16.28
CA ASP A 260 -29.57 21.91 -16.92
C ASP A 260 -29.57 21.54 -18.41
N HIS A 261 -28.39 21.42 -19.04
CA HIS A 261 -28.26 21.19 -20.49
C HIS A 261 -27.47 19.95 -20.83
N HIS A 262 -26.84 19.28 -19.83
CA HIS A 262 -25.97 18.12 -20.09
C HIS A 262 -26.34 16.94 -19.21
N ILE A 263 -26.60 15.80 -19.86
CA ILE A 263 -26.78 14.49 -19.25
C ILE A 263 -25.59 13.65 -19.62
N ILE A 264 -24.95 13.02 -18.64
CA ILE A 264 -23.96 11.98 -18.88
C ILE A 264 -24.62 10.62 -18.69
N LEU A 265 -24.43 9.77 -19.68
CA LEU A 265 -24.78 8.36 -19.67
C LEU A 265 -23.49 7.58 -19.79
N ALA A 266 -22.95 7.13 -18.65
CA ALA A 266 -21.77 6.30 -18.64
C ALA A 266 -22.12 4.85 -18.99
N TYR A 267 -21.14 4.12 -19.56
CA TYR A 267 -21.26 2.70 -19.82
C TYR A 267 -19.96 2.00 -19.49
N TYR A 268 -20.05 0.71 -19.24
CA TYR A 268 -18.92 -0.18 -18.99
C TYR A 268 -18.91 -1.30 -20.01
N GLY A 269 -17.72 -1.84 -20.28
CA GLY A 269 -17.52 -2.95 -21.22
C GLY A 269 -17.35 -2.53 -22.66
N ASP A 270 -16.97 -3.51 -23.49
CA ASP A 270 -16.85 -3.33 -24.94
C ASP A 270 -18.22 -3.47 -25.59
N ARG A 271 -18.56 -2.48 -26.36
CA ARG A 271 -19.77 -2.54 -27.17
C ARG A 271 -19.48 -3.23 -28.51
N GLU A 272 -20.18 -4.30 -28.81
CA GLU A 272 -20.20 -4.87 -30.13
C GLU A 272 -21.04 -4.00 -31.06
N GLU A 273 -20.39 -3.40 -32.04
CA GLU A 273 -20.75 -2.86 -33.36
C GLU A 273 -22.04 -2.03 -33.60
N GLU A 274 -22.98 -1.84 -32.70
CA GLU A 274 -24.13 -1.00 -33.03
C GLU A 274 -23.98 0.47 -32.56
N PRO A 275 -24.25 1.45 -33.46
CA PRO A 275 -24.17 2.84 -33.10
C PRO A 275 -25.23 3.17 -32.04
N PHE A 276 -24.85 4.02 -31.09
CA PHE A 276 -25.78 4.56 -30.12
C PHE A 276 -26.96 5.27 -30.81
N LYS A 277 -28.17 4.81 -30.55
CA LYS A 277 -29.38 5.45 -31.07
C LYS A 277 -30.19 5.99 -29.89
N MET A 278 -30.32 7.31 -29.80
CA MET A 278 -31.23 7.92 -28.86
C MET A 278 -32.66 7.79 -29.41
N VAL A 279 -33.51 7.10 -28.66
CA VAL A 279 -34.95 6.94 -29.00
C VAL A 279 -35.74 7.86 -28.07
N SER A 280 -35.88 9.12 -28.45
CA SER A 280 -36.73 10.07 -27.73
C SER A 280 -37.17 11.17 -28.72
N ASP A 281 -38.30 11.82 -28.42
CA ASP A 281 -38.76 13.03 -29.12
C ASP A 281 -37.89 14.24 -28.69
N VAL A 282 -36.62 14.24 -29.04
CA VAL A 282 -35.68 15.34 -28.76
C VAL A 282 -35.76 16.37 -29.88
N PRO A 283 -35.69 17.65 -29.59
CA PRO A 283 -35.62 18.71 -30.59
C PRO A 283 -34.41 18.51 -31.54
N GLU A 284 -34.55 18.87 -32.82
CA GLU A 284 -33.45 18.78 -33.82
C GLU A 284 -32.16 19.54 -33.42
N SER A 285 -32.25 20.44 -32.44
CA SER A 285 -31.10 21.18 -31.92
C SER A 285 -30.26 20.43 -30.88
N PHE A 286 -30.58 19.17 -30.57
CA PHE A 286 -29.85 18.38 -29.59
C PHE A 286 -28.64 17.69 -30.25
N GLU A 287 -27.44 18.09 -29.87
CA GLU A 287 -26.21 17.44 -30.31
C GLU A 287 -25.77 16.39 -29.29
N SER A 288 -25.56 15.16 -29.74
CA SER A 288 -24.97 14.10 -28.91
C SER A 288 -23.47 14.02 -29.17
N LEU A 289 -22.65 14.16 -28.12
CA LEU A 289 -21.21 13.96 -28.17
C LEU A 289 -20.88 12.65 -27.46
N VAL A 290 -20.31 11.70 -28.16
CA VAL A 290 -19.79 10.46 -27.57
C VAL A 290 -18.28 10.61 -27.43
N THR A 291 -17.80 10.67 -26.19
CA THR A 291 -16.35 10.64 -25.87
C THR A 291 -16.00 9.29 -25.27
N LYS A 292 -14.88 8.70 -25.73
CA LYS A 292 -14.30 7.49 -25.14
C LYS A 292 -13.34 7.85 -24.03
#